data_48d2e063429c5edc26bd0b4a370f54c6
#
_entry.id   48d2e063429c5edc26bd0b4a370f54c6
#
_cell.length_a   1.000
_cell.length_b   1.000
_cell.length_c   1.000
_cell.angle_alpha   90.00
_cell.angle_beta   90.00
_cell.angle_gamma   90.00
#
_symmetry.space_group_name_H-M   'P 1'
#
loop_
_entity.id
_entity.type
_entity.pdbx_description
1 polymer ?
#
loop_
_entity_poly.entity_id
_entity_poly.type
_entity_poly.pdbx_seq_one_letter_code
_entity_poly.pdbx_strand_id
1 'polypeptide(L)'
;MSAKYPINDKDLLELLHKYPFLRYRNVWTHEQCYHGKSRNLEHNYYTYWDGSGWENLWKNKYLPRLFKEYDALSKADKKRFGFLQVKEKFGELRIYCTGYSNGHLENIAEWLSGYTCEYCGKEPRTKDGKRVIWTTGGWTDPTANGWITHLCEDCAREYILKNAEGEISEADIQKYLDEMKEIQEQPFGYKRTDKDKITTVIYKETEDGWLVKDKEIVEDRTT
;
A
#
# COMPACT_ATOMS: atom_id res chain seq x y z
N MET A 1 -3.94 3.07 20.64
CA MET A 1 -2.65 3.09 21.37
C MET A 1 -1.56 2.79 20.37
N SER A 2 -0.75 3.78 19.98
CA SER A 2 0.33 3.60 19.02
C SER A 2 1.37 2.66 19.60
N ALA A 3 1.60 1.53 18.96
CA ALA A 3 2.71 0.67 19.29
C ALA A 3 4.00 1.44 18.98
N LYS A 4 4.61 2.04 20.00
CA LYS A 4 5.97 2.55 19.91
C LYS A 4 6.87 1.40 19.48
N TYR A 5 7.32 1.41 18.23
CA TYR A 5 8.42 0.56 17.83
C TYR A 5 9.70 1.05 18.50
N PRO A 6 10.32 0.22 19.33
CA PRO A 6 11.65 0.53 19.80
C PRO A 6 12.66 0.05 18.76
N ILE A 7 12.77 0.75 17.64
CA ILE A 7 14.08 0.79 17.01
C ILE A 7 14.84 1.75 17.92
N ASN A 8 15.87 1.26 18.63
CA ASN A 8 16.72 2.16 19.37
C ASN A 8 17.43 3.08 18.36
N ASP A 9 17.78 4.29 18.79
CA ASP A 9 18.36 5.30 17.89
C ASP A 9 19.59 4.80 17.13
N LYS A 10 20.36 3.86 17.70
CA LYS A 10 21.51 3.29 17.06
C LYS A 10 21.15 2.40 15.88
N ASP A 11 20.21 1.47 16.06
CA ASP A 11 19.76 0.56 15.01
C ASP A 11 19.08 1.33 13.86
N LEU A 12 18.35 2.40 14.20
CA LEU A 12 17.78 3.30 13.23
C LEU A 12 18.85 4.03 12.42
N LEU A 13 19.88 4.57 13.05
CA LEU A 13 20.98 5.25 12.37
C LEU A 13 21.74 4.28 11.45
N GLU A 14 21.99 3.04 11.88
CA GLU A 14 22.61 1.99 11.07
C GLU A 14 21.72 1.67 9.85
N LEU A 15 20.40 1.54 10.03
CA LEU A 15 19.45 1.33 8.95
C LEU A 15 19.47 2.49 7.93
N LEU A 16 19.45 3.74 8.41
CA LEU A 16 19.48 4.95 7.56
C LEU A 16 20.84 5.17 6.88
N HIS A 17 21.93 4.67 7.44
CA HIS A 17 23.23 4.66 6.77
C HIS A 17 23.29 3.61 5.66
N LYS A 18 22.74 2.41 5.92
CA LYS A 18 22.70 1.33 4.93
C LYS A 18 21.71 1.64 3.80
N TYR A 19 20.55 2.22 4.14
CA TYR A 19 19.46 2.50 3.22
C TYR A 19 19.07 3.98 3.24
N PRO A 20 19.92 4.86 2.69
CA PRO A 20 19.72 6.32 2.75
C PRO A 20 18.46 6.78 2.00
N PHE A 21 17.88 5.96 1.13
CA PHE A 21 16.63 6.25 0.43
C PHE A 21 15.41 6.29 1.36
N LEU A 22 15.49 5.75 2.57
CA LEU A 22 14.44 5.88 3.59
C LEU A 22 14.27 7.30 4.11
N ARG A 23 15.21 8.20 3.85
CA ARG A 23 15.12 9.61 4.26
C ARG A 23 14.19 10.37 3.33
N TYR A 24 13.42 11.31 3.88
CA TYR A 24 12.58 12.19 3.10
C TYR A 24 13.38 12.98 2.08
N ARG A 25 12.83 13.12 0.87
CA ARG A 25 13.38 13.96 -0.20
C ARG A 25 12.33 14.95 -0.68
N ASN A 26 12.78 16.12 -1.08
CA ASN A 26 11.95 17.09 -1.74
C ASN A 26 11.51 16.53 -3.10
N VAL A 27 10.19 16.56 -3.38
CA VAL A 27 9.62 16.01 -4.63
C VAL A 27 10.06 16.77 -5.88
N TRP A 28 10.56 18.00 -5.74
CA TRP A 28 10.97 18.86 -6.85
C TRP A 28 12.48 18.87 -7.06
N THR A 29 13.25 19.00 -5.97
CA THR A 29 14.72 19.07 -6.06
C THR A 29 15.40 17.72 -5.90
N HIS A 30 14.69 16.70 -5.41
CA HIS A 30 15.18 15.37 -5.05
C HIS A 30 16.27 15.39 -3.96
N GLU A 31 16.48 16.52 -3.33
CA GLU A 31 17.41 16.66 -2.22
C GLU A 31 16.78 16.18 -0.91
N GLN A 32 17.61 15.69 0.00
CA GLN A 32 17.14 15.34 1.33
C GLN A 32 16.54 16.58 2.01
N CYS A 33 15.35 16.45 2.54
CA CYS A 33 14.67 17.52 3.24
C CYS A 33 14.10 17.05 4.58
N TYR A 34 13.65 18.01 5.37
CA TYR A 34 12.96 17.75 6.61
C TYR A 34 11.45 17.82 6.39
N HIS A 35 10.72 16.85 6.96
CA HIS A 35 9.27 16.88 6.93
C HIS A 35 8.73 17.80 8.03
N GLY A 36 7.95 18.81 7.63
CA GLY A 36 7.36 19.79 8.55
C GLY A 36 8.39 20.65 9.28
N LYS A 37 8.09 21.00 10.53
CA LYS A 37 8.92 21.87 11.37
C LYS A 37 10.02 21.12 12.15
N SER A 38 9.98 19.79 12.15
CA SER A 38 10.92 18.98 12.91
C SER A 38 12.25 18.82 12.19
N ARG A 39 13.34 19.16 12.86
CA ARG A 39 14.71 18.86 12.44
C ARG A 39 15.22 17.54 13.05
N ASN A 40 14.36 16.79 13.71
CA ASN A 40 14.71 15.55 14.38
C ASN A 40 14.76 14.40 13.37
N LEU A 41 15.77 13.55 13.45
CA LEU A 41 15.94 12.35 12.63
C LEU A 41 14.73 11.40 12.73
N GLU A 42 14.08 11.37 13.89
CA GLU A 42 12.91 10.54 14.18
C GLU A 42 11.69 10.83 13.28
N HIS A 43 11.65 12.00 12.63
CA HIS A 43 10.52 12.44 11.82
C HIS A 43 10.87 12.62 10.33
N ASN A 44 12.04 12.16 9.90
CA ASN A 44 12.57 12.44 8.54
C ASN A 44 12.87 11.18 7.73
N TYR A 45 12.10 10.10 7.95
CA TYR A 45 12.32 8.84 7.25
C TYR A 45 11.03 8.00 7.13
N TYR A 46 10.99 7.14 6.12
CA TYR A 46 9.90 6.22 5.84
C TYR A 46 10.20 4.81 6.36
N THR A 47 10.21 4.59 7.67
CA THR A 47 10.44 3.25 8.23
C THR A 47 9.16 2.52 8.58
N TYR A 48 8.08 3.22 8.78
CA TYR A 48 6.79 2.64 9.09
C TYR A 48 5.65 3.60 8.75
N TRP A 49 4.46 3.05 8.68
CA TRP A 49 3.23 3.80 8.53
C TRP A 49 2.56 3.94 9.89
N ASP A 50 2.48 5.15 10.41
CA ASP A 50 2.05 5.39 11.77
C ASP A 50 0.55 5.12 11.96
N GLY A 51 0.25 4.05 12.73
CA GLY A 51 -1.10 3.75 13.21
C GLY A 51 -2.07 3.20 12.18
N SER A 52 -1.64 2.85 10.96
CA SER A 52 -2.48 2.18 9.98
C SER A 52 -2.31 0.66 9.99
N GLY A 53 -3.34 -0.05 9.55
CA GLY A 53 -3.27 -1.49 9.35
C GLY A 53 -2.26 -1.94 8.30
N TRP A 54 -1.73 -1.03 7.48
CA TRP A 54 -0.71 -1.35 6.47
C TRP A 54 0.70 -1.54 7.02
N GLU A 55 0.89 -1.40 8.33
CA GLU A 55 2.21 -1.56 8.93
C GLU A 55 2.85 -2.91 8.62
N ASN A 56 2.08 -4.01 8.70
CA ASN A 56 2.57 -5.34 8.36
C ASN A 56 2.94 -5.45 6.87
N LEU A 57 2.11 -4.91 5.98
CA LEU A 57 2.40 -4.86 4.55
C LEU A 57 3.68 -4.08 4.28
N TRP A 58 3.85 -2.91 4.89
CA TRP A 58 5.00 -2.04 4.71
C TRP A 58 6.28 -2.68 5.24
N LYS A 59 6.32 -3.06 6.52
CA LYS A 59 7.52 -3.54 7.22
C LYS A 59 7.93 -4.95 6.85
N ASN A 60 6.96 -5.86 6.78
CA ASN A 60 7.26 -7.29 6.70
C ASN A 60 7.17 -7.83 5.28
N LYS A 61 6.48 -7.14 4.37
CA LYS A 61 6.34 -7.59 2.98
C LYS A 61 7.10 -6.70 2.00
N TYR A 62 6.85 -5.39 1.98
CA TYR A 62 7.41 -4.47 1.00
C TYR A 62 8.88 -4.11 1.27
N LEU A 63 9.21 -3.54 2.44
CA LEU A 63 10.56 -3.07 2.73
C LEU A 63 11.65 -4.15 2.63
N PRO A 64 11.47 -5.39 3.11
CA PRO A 64 12.49 -6.43 2.96
C PRO A 64 12.80 -6.75 1.50
N ARG A 65 11.80 -6.71 0.62
CA ARG A 65 11.97 -6.92 -0.81
C ARG A 65 12.69 -5.75 -1.47
N LEU A 66 12.31 -4.53 -1.10
CA LEU A 66 12.97 -3.33 -1.56
C LEU A 66 14.45 -3.27 -1.13
N PHE A 67 14.77 -3.67 0.09
CA PHE A 67 16.16 -3.74 0.56
C PHE A 67 16.98 -4.71 -0.29
N LYS A 68 16.42 -5.87 -0.62
CA LYS A 68 17.08 -6.85 -1.48
C LYS A 68 17.31 -6.30 -2.89
N GLU A 69 16.32 -5.63 -3.49
CA GLU A 69 16.49 -4.99 -4.79
C GLU A 69 17.52 -3.86 -4.73
N TYR A 70 17.44 -3.00 -3.71
CA TYR A 70 18.40 -1.92 -3.52
C TYR A 70 19.84 -2.44 -3.35
N ASP A 71 20.05 -3.51 -2.58
CA ASP A 71 21.38 -4.09 -2.37
C ASP A 71 22.00 -4.59 -3.68
N ALA A 72 21.19 -5.01 -4.64
CA ALA A 72 21.62 -5.45 -5.98
C ALA A 72 21.90 -4.30 -6.97
N LEU A 73 21.52 -3.05 -6.65
CA LEU A 73 21.74 -1.92 -7.54
C LEU A 73 23.21 -1.53 -7.67
N SER A 74 23.57 -0.94 -8.81
CA SER A 74 24.86 -0.28 -9.00
C SER A 74 25.03 0.91 -8.04
N LYS A 75 26.27 1.32 -7.78
CA LYS A 75 26.54 2.54 -6.97
C LYS A 75 25.88 3.79 -7.57
N ALA A 76 25.79 3.89 -8.89
CA ALA A 76 25.17 5.02 -9.57
C ALA A 76 23.65 5.03 -9.36
N ASP A 77 23.00 3.86 -9.44
CA ASP A 77 21.55 3.72 -9.23
C ASP A 77 21.19 3.93 -7.76
N LYS A 78 21.98 3.40 -6.82
CA LYS A 78 21.79 3.66 -5.38
C LYS A 78 21.78 5.15 -5.02
N LYS A 79 22.62 5.95 -5.69
CA LYS A 79 22.64 7.41 -5.47
C LYS A 79 21.40 8.12 -5.97
N ARG A 80 20.76 7.58 -7.00
CA ARG A 80 19.57 8.18 -7.63
C ARG A 80 18.27 7.72 -6.99
N PHE A 81 18.27 6.50 -6.41
CA PHE A 81 17.07 5.92 -5.82
C PHE A 81 16.69 6.60 -4.51
N GLY A 82 15.42 6.89 -4.35
CA GLY A 82 14.87 7.43 -3.11
C GLY A 82 13.36 7.59 -3.15
N PHE A 83 12.73 7.57 -1.98
CA PHE A 83 11.34 7.93 -1.84
C PHE A 83 11.16 9.44 -2.02
N LEU A 84 10.20 9.81 -2.85
CA LEU A 84 9.72 11.18 -2.99
C LEU A 84 8.50 11.43 -2.09
N GLN A 85 7.59 10.46 -2.07
CA GLN A 85 6.39 10.54 -1.26
C GLN A 85 5.85 9.13 -0.99
N VAL A 86 5.42 8.90 0.25
CA VAL A 86 4.62 7.75 0.64
C VAL A 86 3.41 8.28 1.39
N LYS A 87 2.21 7.95 0.94
CA LYS A 87 0.96 8.49 1.51
C LYS A 87 -0.22 7.56 1.26
N GLU A 88 -1.27 7.76 2.02
CA GLU A 88 -2.60 7.27 1.69
C GLU A 88 -3.22 8.14 0.59
N LYS A 89 -3.94 7.52 -0.33
CA LYS A 89 -4.82 8.19 -1.28
C LYS A 89 -5.92 7.24 -1.76
N PHE A 90 -7.16 7.62 -1.53
CA PHE A 90 -8.36 6.84 -1.93
C PHE A 90 -8.41 5.44 -1.31
N GLY A 91 -8.04 5.31 -0.03
CA GLY A 91 -8.02 4.03 0.68
C GLY A 91 -6.85 3.11 0.29
N GLU A 92 -5.87 3.61 -0.47
CA GLU A 92 -4.71 2.84 -0.89
C GLU A 92 -3.40 3.53 -0.54
N LEU A 93 -2.38 2.74 -0.29
CA LEU A 93 -1.01 3.20 -0.17
C LEU A 93 -0.52 3.71 -1.53
N ARG A 94 0.12 4.88 -1.57
CA ARG A 94 0.79 5.41 -2.77
C ARG A 94 2.26 5.63 -2.49
N ILE A 95 3.10 5.06 -3.34
CA ILE A 95 4.56 5.08 -3.20
C ILE A 95 5.18 5.71 -4.44
N TYR A 96 5.80 6.86 -4.26
CA TYR A 96 6.50 7.57 -5.33
C TYR A 96 8.01 7.54 -5.08
N CYS A 97 8.75 7.00 -6.07
CA CYS A 97 10.20 6.87 -6.01
C CYS A 97 10.88 7.69 -7.11
N THR A 98 12.14 8.04 -6.90
CA THR A 98 13.06 8.55 -7.93
C THR A 98 14.18 7.56 -8.18
N GLY A 99 14.85 7.66 -9.34
CA GLY A 99 15.96 6.80 -9.72
C GLY A 99 15.53 5.48 -10.32
N TYR A 100 16.30 4.44 -10.10
CA TYR A 100 15.99 3.11 -10.59
C TYR A 100 14.94 2.44 -9.71
N SER A 101 13.71 2.45 -10.15
CA SER A 101 12.65 1.54 -9.74
C SER A 101 11.90 1.17 -11.02
N ASN A 102 11.66 -0.11 -11.24
CA ASN A 102 10.77 -0.54 -12.33
C ASN A 102 9.28 -0.38 -11.95
N GLY A 103 9.00 0.17 -10.76
CA GLY A 103 7.66 0.40 -10.22
C GLY A 103 6.94 -0.88 -9.80
N HIS A 104 7.59 -2.01 -9.89
CA HIS A 104 6.97 -3.32 -9.71
C HIS A 104 6.59 -3.60 -8.26
N LEU A 105 7.52 -3.39 -7.32
CA LEU A 105 7.25 -3.60 -5.89
C LEU A 105 6.24 -2.59 -5.37
N GLU A 106 6.34 -1.33 -5.81
CA GLU A 106 5.43 -0.24 -5.47
C GLU A 106 4.00 -0.59 -5.91
N ASN A 107 3.82 -0.97 -7.17
CA ASN A 107 2.51 -1.34 -7.71
C ASN A 107 1.89 -2.54 -6.98
N ILE A 108 2.70 -3.53 -6.60
CA ILE A 108 2.22 -4.65 -5.79
C ILE A 108 1.80 -4.18 -4.39
N ALA A 109 2.61 -3.36 -3.73
CA ALA A 109 2.31 -2.87 -2.40
C ALA A 109 1.05 -1.98 -2.39
N GLU A 110 0.91 -1.10 -3.39
CA GLU A 110 -0.28 -0.26 -3.59
C GLU A 110 -1.53 -1.13 -3.77
N TRP A 111 -1.49 -2.11 -4.68
CA TRP A 111 -2.62 -3.01 -4.91
C TRP A 111 -2.97 -3.85 -3.68
N LEU A 112 -1.98 -4.41 -2.98
CA LEU A 112 -2.20 -5.17 -1.76
C LEU A 112 -2.84 -4.33 -0.66
N SER A 113 -2.47 -3.04 -0.56
CA SER A 113 -3.04 -2.13 0.42
C SER A 113 -4.53 -1.92 0.21
N GLY A 114 -5.01 -1.91 -1.03
CA GLY A 114 -6.43 -1.82 -1.36
C GLY A 114 -7.27 -3.03 -0.88
N TYR A 115 -6.61 -4.15 -0.55
CA TYR A 115 -7.25 -5.35 0.03
C TYR A 115 -6.76 -5.66 1.44
N THR A 116 -6.16 -4.69 2.11
CA THR A 116 -5.70 -4.79 3.50
C THR A 116 -6.46 -3.76 4.33
N CYS A 117 -7.11 -4.20 5.39
CA CYS A 117 -7.85 -3.28 6.26
C CYS A 117 -6.95 -2.17 6.78
N GLU A 118 -7.30 -0.93 6.50
CA GLU A 118 -6.54 0.25 6.88
C GLU A 118 -6.44 0.43 8.41
N TYR A 119 -7.44 -0.08 9.16
CA TYR A 119 -7.45 0.06 10.62
C TYR A 119 -6.69 -1.05 11.35
N CYS A 120 -6.94 -2.32 11.01
CA CYS A 120 -6.41 -3.44 11.77
C CYS A 120 -5.41 -4.33 11.01
N GLY A 121 -5.22 -4.12 9.70
CA GLY A 121 -4.29 -4.88 8.89
C GLY A 121 -4.75 -6.28 8.49
N LYS A 122 -6.00 -6.67 8.77
CA LYS A 122 -6.55 -7.92 8.27
C LYS A 122 -6.57 -7.91 6.73
N GLU A 123 -6.25 -9.05 6.13
CA GLU A 123 -6.36 -9.32 4.69
C GLU A 123 -7.52 -10.32 4.47
N PRO A 124 -8.78 -9.85 4.46
CA PRO A 124 -9.92 -10.75 4.47
C PRO A 124 -10.04 -11.52 3.14
N ARG A 125 -10.60 -12.73 3.24
CA ARG A 125 -10.80 -13.64 2.13
C ARG A 125 -12.23 -14.18 2.10
N THR A 126 -12.73 -14.41 0.92
CA THR A 126 -13.94 -15.21 0.70
C THR A 126 -13.65 -16.70 0.95
N LYS A 127 -14.68 -17.54 1.02
CA LYS A 127 -14.53 -18.99 1.20
C LYS A 127 -13.75 -19.67 0.07
N ASP A 128 -13.80 -19.11 -1.14
CA ASP A 128 -13.05 -19.57 -2.32
C ASP A 128 -11.67 -18.90 -2.46
N GLY A 129 -11.22 -18.17 -1.42
CA GLY A 129 -9.86 -17.61 -1.31
C GLY A 129 -9.63 -16.28 -1.99
N LYS A 130 -10.64 -15.68 -2.63
CA LYS A 130 -10.51 -14.34 -3.24
C LYS A 130 -10.35 -13.28 -2.17
N ARG A 131 -9.62 -12.22 -2.47
CA ARG A 131 -9.52 -11.06 -1.60
C ARG A 131 -10.85 -10.32 -1.56
N VAL A 132 -11.24 -9.83 -0.39
CA VAL A 132 -12.46 -9.06 -0.18
C VAL A 132 -12.18 -7.90 0.74
N ILE A 133 -12.82 -6.77 0.48
CA ILE A 133 -12.69 -5.56 1.31
C ILE A 133 -14.05 -4.85 1.36
N TRP A 134 -14.25 -3.99 2.34
CA TRP A 134 -15.40 -3.12 2.48
C TRP A 134 -14.93 -1.68 2.31
N THR A 135 -15.37 -1.05 1.23
CA THR A 135 -14.99 0.33 0.90
C THR A 135 -16.00 1.29 1.51
N THR A 136 -15.54 2.11 2.44
CA THR A 136 -16.35 3.18 3.06
C THR A 136 -15.98 4.51 2.43
N GLY A 137 -16.89 5.45 2.46
CA GLY A 137 -16.66 6.78 1.94
C GLY A 137 -16.99 6.94 0.47
N GLY A 138 -16.68 8.11 -0.06
CA GLY A 138 -17.04 8.47 -1.41
C GLY A 138 -18.41 9.19 -1.48
N TRP A 139 -18.82 9.54 -2.71
CA TRP A 139 -19.98 10.40 -2.95
C TRP A 139 -21.34 9.71 -2.71
N THR A 140 -21.35 8.39 -2.61
CA THR A 140 -22.58 7.58 -2.49
C THR A 140 -22.84 7.07 -1.08
N ASP A 141 -21.88 7.18 -0.17
CA ASP A 141 -22.05 6.77 1.22
C ASP A 141 -22.60 7.93 2.06
N PRO A 142 -23.86 7.86 2.52
CA PRO A 142 -24.50 8.93 3.31
C PRO A 142 -23.84 9.09 4.70
N THR A 143 -23.05 8.11 5.15
CA THR A 143 -22.33 8.17 6.43
C THR A 143 -20.92 8.73 6.27
N ALA A 144 -20.48 9.00 5.03
CA ALA A 144 -19.13 9.36 4.71
C ALA A 144 -18.91 10.87 4.72
N ASN A 145 -17.80 11.25 5.28
CA ASN A 145 -17.21 12.59 5.16
C ASN A 145 -16.44 12.80 3.83
N GLY A 146 -16.69 11.97 2.81
CA GLY A 146 -16.02 12.00 1.50
C GLY A 146 -14.67 11.29 1.43
N TRP A 147 -14.16 10.74 2.54
CA TRP A 147 -12.88 10.03 2.58
C TRP A 147 -13.07 8.53 2.33
N ILE A 148 -12.37 7.99 1.34
CA ILE A 148 -12.42 6.56 1.02
C ILE A 148 -11.49 5.81 1.97
N THR A 149 -12.01 4.73 2.60
CA THR A 149 -11.24 3.86 3.49
C THR A 149 -11.57 2.40 3.19
N HIS A 150 -10.56 1.55 3.10
CA HIS A 150 -10.72 0.11 2.89
C HIS A 150 -10.65 -0.64 4.22
N LEU A 151 -11.70 -1.33 4.59
CA LEU A 151 -11.87 -1.97 5.90
C LEU A 151 -12.17 -3.47 5.78
N CYS A 152 -11.81 -4.27 6.79
CA CYS A 152 -12.40 -5.59 6.95
C CYS A 152 -13.84 -5.46 7.47
N GLU A 153 -14.62 -6.54 7.39
CA GLU A 153 -16.04 -6.53 7.78
C GLU A 153 -16.26 -6.02 9.21
N ASP A 154 -15.44 -6.49 10.18
CA ASP A 154 -15.56 -6.06 11.57
C ASP A 154 -15.35 -4.55 11.72
N CYS A 155 -14.28 -4.02 11.09
CA CYS A 155 -13.98 -2.58 11.15
C CYS A 155 -15.01 -1.74 10.36
N ALA A 156 -15.55 -2.26 9.27
CA ALA A 156 -16.63 -1.60 8.51
C ALA A 156 -17.91 -1.53 9.34
N ARG A 157 -18.26 -2.60 10.06
CA ARG A 157 -19.38 -2.62 10.99
C ARG A 157 -19.23 -1.58 12.10
N GLU A 158 -18.04 -1.53 12.72
CA GLU A 158 -17.73 -0.50 13.75
C GLU A 158 -17.82 0.92 13.17
N TYR A 159 -17.34 1.11 11.93
CA TYR A 159 -17.43 2.39 11.24
C TYR A 159 -18.89 2.82 11.03
N ILE A 160 -19.78 1.93 10.57
CA ILE A 160 -21.20 2.19 10.38
C ILE A 160 -21.84 2.60 11.72
N LEU A 161 -21.64 1.79 12.76
CA LEU A 161 -22.20 2.07 14.10
C LEU A 161 -21.75 3.41 14.67
N LYS A 162 -20.50 3.79 14.44
CA LYS A 162 -19.94 5.05 14.94
C LYS A 162 -20.47 6.28 14.20
N ASN A 163 -20.80 6.14 12.92
CA ASN A 163 -21.20 7.26 12.07
C ASN A 163 -22.70 7.32 11.80
N ALA A 164 -23.50 6.36 12.28
CA ALA A 164 -24.95 6.39 12.16
C ALA A 164 -25.54 7.53 13.01
N GLU A 165 -26.47 8.26 12.44
CA GLU A 165 -27.26 9.27 13.14
C GLU A 165 -28.44 8.57 13.86
N GLY A 166 -28.30 8.27 15.16
CA GLY A 166 -29.31 7.60 15.96
C GLY A 166 -29.17 6.08 15.99
N GLU A 167 -30.28 5.39 16.41
CA GLU A 167 -30.31 3.93 16.46
C GLU A 167 -30.43 3.35 15.05
N ILE A 168 -29.53 2.41 14.71
CA ILE A 168 -29.53 1.70 13.42
C ILE A 168 -29.87 0.22 13.65
N SER A 169 -30.73 -0.36 12.82
CA SER A 169 -31.09 -1.77 12.92
C SER A 169 -29.98 -2.69 12.36
N GLU A 170 -29.93 -3.93 12.86
CA GLU A 170 -29.00 -4.95 12.33
C GLU A 170 -29.23 -5.21 10.82
N ALA A 171 -30.46 -5.13 10.36
CA ALA A 171 -30.81 -5.28 8.94
C ALA A 171 -30.22 -4.16 8.09
N ASP A 172 -30.24 -2.92 8.58
CA ASP A 172 -29.67 -1.78 7.88
C ASP A 172 -28.13 -1.86 7.88
N ILE A 173 -27.52 -2.28 9.00
CA ILE A 173 -26.07 -2.52 9.05
C ILE A 173 -25.66 -3.55 7.99
N GLN A 174 -26.39 -4.67 7.92
CA GLN A 174 -26.09 -5.72 6.95
C GLN A 174 -26.25 -5.21 5.50
N LYS A 175 -27.29 -4.42 5.24
CA LYS A 175 -27.48 -3.79 3.93
C LYS A 175 -26.29 -2.90 3.55
N TYR A 176 -25.82 -2.04 4.46
CA TYR A 176 -24.62 -1.21 4.20
C TYR A 176 -23.37 -2.05 3.96
N LEU A 177 -23.15 -3.10 4.75
CA LEU A 177 -22.03 -4.00 4.55
C LEU A 177 -22.06 -4.69 3.17
N ASP A 178 -23.25 -5.10 2.72
CA ASP A 178 -23.41 -5.72 1.40
C ASP A 178 -23.14 -4.71 0.26
N GLU A 179 -23.57 -3.46 0.43
CA GLU A 179 -23.32 -2.38 -0.55
C GLU A 179 -21.84 -1.95 -0.61
N MET A 180 -21.12 -1.98 0.51
CA MET A 180 -19.71 -1.61 0.61
C MET A 180 -18.75 -2.69 0.14
N LYS A 181 -19.22 -3.93 0.01
CA LYS A 181 -18.40 -5.11 -0.22
C LYS A 181 -17.85 -5.18 -1.63
N GLU A 182 -16.53 -5.24 -1.74
CA GLU A 182 -15.81 -5.44 -2.99
C GLU A 182 -15.04 -6.75 -2.96
N ILE A 183 -15.20 -7.58 -3.98
CA ILE A 183 -14.50 -8.86 -4.13
C ILE A 183 -13.58 -8.75 -5.33
N GLN A 184 -12.35 -9.20 -5.16
CA GLN A 184 -11.39 -9.28 -6.26
C GLN A 184 -11.93 -10.18 -7.38
N GLU A 185 -12.24 -9.59 -8.52
CA GLU A 185 -12.76 -10.32 -9.68
C GLU A 185 -11.67 -11.00 -10.51
N GLN A 186 -10.51 -10.34 -10.64
CA GLN A 186 -9.40 -10.80 -11.45
C GLN A 186 -8.08 -10.87 -10.67
N PRO A 187 -7.20 -11.82 -11.00
CA PRO A 187 -5.84 -11.84 -10.46
C PRO A 187 -5.12 -10.52 -10.74
N PHE A 188 -4.19 -10.15 -9.86
CA PHE A 188 -3.31 -9.03 -10.13
C PHE A 188 -2.50 -9.28 -11.41
N GLY A 189 -2.46 -8.28 -12.26
CA GLY A 189 -1.70 -8.32 -13.48
C GLY A 189 -1.76 -6.96 -14.19
N TYR A 190 -0.92 -6.80 -15.19
CA TYR A 190 -0.97 -5.62 -16.04
C TYR A 190 -0.81 -5.99 -17.50
N LYS A 191 -1.37 -5.14 -18.37
CA LYS A 191 -1.15 -5.20 -19.81
C LYS A 191 -0.28 -4.01 -20.23
N ARG A 192 0.80 -4.30 -20.93
CA ARG A 192 1.63 -3.31 -21.59
C ARG A 192 1.42 -3.42 -23.10
N THR A 193 1.08 -2.31 -23.72
CA THR A 193 0.94 -2.22 -25.19
C THR A 193 2.11 -1.45 -25.73
N ASP A 194 2.99 -2.13 -26.45
CA ASP A 194 4.01 -1.55 -27.29
C ASP A 194 3.46 -1.41 -28.72
N LYS A 195 4.24 -0.78 -29.63
CA LYS A 195 3.79 -0.46 -30.98
C LYS A 195 3.18 -1.67 -31.73
N ASP A 196 3.78 -2.84 -31.57
CA ASP A 196 3.44 -4.05 -32.32
C ASP A 196 3.04 -5.24 -31.45
N LYS A 197 3.06 -5.09 -30.10
CA LYS A 197 2.84 -6.19 -29.19
C LYS A 197 2.02 -5.79 -27.96
N ILE A 198 1.22 -6.75 -27.49
CA ILE A 198 0.55 -6.67 -26.20
C ILE A 198 1.20 -7.70 -25.27
N THR A 199 1.76 -7.22 -24.16
CA THR A 199 2.35 -8.08 -23.13
C THR A 199 1.42 -8.10 -21.93
N THR A 200 0.92 -9.28 -21.58
CA THR A 200 0.11 -9.50 -20.37
C THR A 200 0.97 -10.21 -19.33
N VAL A 201 1.17 -9.59 -18.18
CA VAL A 201 1.89 -10.19 -17.05
C VAL A 201 0.89 -10.60 -15.99
N ILE A 202 0.93 -11.87 -15.58
CA ILE A 202 0.07 -12.47 -14.58
C ILE A 202 0.92 -12.81 -13.37
N TYR A 203 0.38 -12.56 -12.19
CA TYR A 203 1.02 -12.80 -10.90
C TYR A 203 0.31 -13.90 -10.14
N LYS A 204 1.06 -14.61 -9.31
CA LYS A 204 0.54 -15.53 -8.30
C LYS A 204 0.94 -15.09 -6.91
N GLU A 205 0.15 -15.47 -5.94
CA GLU A 205 0.39 -15.18 -4.53
C GLU A 205 1.35 -16.19 -3.92
N THR A 206 2.26 -15.71 -3.10
CA THR A 206 3.18 -16.51 -2.27
C THR A 206 2.53 -16.81 -0.92
N GLU A 207 3.10 -17.75 -0.14
CA GLU A 207 2.59 -18.13 1.19
C GLU A 207 2.45 -16.97 2.17
N ASP A 208 3.32 -15.96 2.08
CA ASP A 208 3.25 -14.74 2.89
C ASP A 208 2.27 -13.68 2.34
N GLY A 209 1.50 -14.03 1.30
CA GLY A 209 0.51 -13.16 0.69
C GLY A 209 1.08 -12.09 -0.23
N TRP A 210 2.37 -12.17 -0.60
CA TRP A 210 2.96 -11.30 -1.61
C TRP A 210 2.68 -11.81 -3.03
N LEU A 211 2.89 -10.96 -4.02
CA LEU A 211 2.67 -11.32 -5.43
C LEU A 211 4.01 -11.45 -6.15
N VAL A 212 4.17 -12.53 -6.88
CA VAL A 212 5.33 -12.78 -7.75
C VAL A 212 4.86 -13.06 -9.17
N LYS A 213 5.66 -12.65 -10.15
CA LYS A 213 5.37 -12.93 -11.56
C LYS A 213 5.25 -14.44 -11.76
N ASP A 214 4.11 -14.88 -12.28
CA ASP A 214 3.85 -16.27 -12.63
C ASP A 214 4.16 -16.52 -14.10
N LYS A 215 3.55 -15.74 -14.98
CA LYS A 215 3.74 -15.88 -16.43
C LYS A 215 3.61 -14.56 -17.17
N GLU A 216 4.17 -14.53 -18.37
CA GLU A 216 4.06 -13.46 -19.33
C GLU A 216 3.57 -14.01 -20.66
N ILE A 217 2.55 -13.37 -21.21
CA ILE A 217 1.95 -13.70 -22.50
C ILE A 217 2.21 -12.52 -23.42
N VAL A 218 2.85 -12.78 -24.55
CA VAL A 218 3.12 -11.78 -25.58
C VAL A 218 2.32 -12.13 -26.81
N GLU A 219 1.49 -11.21 -27.26
CA GLU A 219 0.63 -11.35 -28.45
C GLU A 219 0.99 -10.25 -29.44
N ASP A 220 1.01 -10.59 -30.72
CA ASP A 220 1.14 -9.60 -31.80
C ASP A 220 -0.15 -8.77 -31.86
N ARG A 221 0.02 -7.46 -31.99
CA ARG A 221 -1.12 -6.57 -32.17
C ARG A 221 -1.66 -6.76 -33.60
N THR A 222 -2.77 -7.50 -33.69
CA THR A 222 -3.53 -7.53 -34.96
C THR A 222 -4.06 -6.13 -35.24
N THR A 223 -3.57 -5.54 -36.30
CA THR A 223 -4.05 -4.27 -36.89
C THR A 223 -5.49 -4.38 -37.36
#